data_eb25b4cdac715d3c45be0c9cdb29a86e
#
_entry.id   eb25b4cdac715d3c45be0c9cdb29a86e
#
_cell.length_a   1.000
_cell.length_b   1.000
_cell.length_c   1.000
_cell.angle_alpha   90.00
_cell.angle_beta   90.00
_cell.angle_gamma   90.00
#
_symmetry.space_group_name_H-M   'P 1'
#
loop_
_entity.id
_entity.type
_entity.pdbx_description
1 polymer ?
#
loop_
_entity_poly.entity_id
_entity_poly.type
_entity_poly.pdbx_seq_one_letter_code
_entity_poly.pdbx_strand_id
1 'polypeptide(L)'
;RGLNKPIIFTGSQLPIGTIRTDGKENLITAIEIASAKKNKKPIVQEVAIYFEYQLYRANRTTKISTEDFEAFKSFNYPTLAEAGIDIKYNYQSLLTNTNEKVFYFSKFENAIEIIYLFPGMDYVLLEKQLSSSKVRALVLLTFGAGNAPTNKKFLKSIENAVSSGKIVVNTTPVSYTH
;
A
#
# COMPACT_ATOMS: atom_id res chain seq x y z
N ARG A 1 -4.39 -10.12 -8.94
CA ARG A 1 -3.75 -9.57 -10.15
C ARG A 1 -4.57 -9.91 -11.38
N GLY A 2 -4.51 -9.09 -12.42
CA GLY A 2 -5.26 -9.32 -13.66
C GLY A 2 -6.74 -8.96 -13.57
N LEU A 3 -7.11 -8.06 -12.68
CA LEU A 3 -8.50 -7.68 -12.50
C LEU A 3 -8.96 -6.81 -13.70
N ASN A 4 -10.01 -7.26 -14.41
CA ASN A 4 -10.60 -6.55 -15.54
C ASN A 4 -11.83 -5.73 -15.14
N LYS A 5 -12.05 -5.56 -13.84
CA LYS A 5 -13.17 -4.84 -13.24
C LYS A 5 -12.66 -3.95 -12.12
N PRO A 6 -13.31 -2.84 -11.82
CA PRO A 6 -13.02 -2.05 -10.64
C PRO A 6 -13.48 -2.77 -9.38
N ILE A 7 -12.70 -2.61 -8.31
CA ILE A 7 -13.15 -2.83 -6.94
C ILE A 7 -12.89 -1.51 -6.22
N ILE A 8 -13.93 -0.81 -5.84
CA ILE A 8 -13.82 0.49 -5.19
C ILE A 8 -14.24 0.35 -3.73
N PHE A 9 -13.29 0.53 -2.83
CA PHE A 9 -13.59 0.71 -1.41
C PHE A 9 -13.94 2.15 -1.15
N THR A 10 -14.97 2.37 -0.36
CA THR A 10 -15.36 3.69 0.10
C THR A 10 -15.93 3.60 1.52
N GLY A 11 -16.19 4.72 2.13
CA GLY A 11 -16.75 4.84 3.45
C GLY A 11 -17.14 6.28 3.76
N SER A 12 -17.29 6.58 5.03
CA SER A 12 -17.57 7.94 5.51
C SER A 12 -16.97 8.20 6.87
N GLN A 13 -16.67 9.45 7.16
CA GLN A 13 -16.31 9.88 8.50
C GLN A 13 -17.57 10.05 9.39
N LEU A 14 -18.67 10.51 8.81
CA LEU A 14 -19.93 10.67 9.51
C LEU A 14 -20.95 9.63 9.05
N PRO A 15 -21.75 9.06 9.95
CA PRO A 15 -22.80 8.12 9.57
C PRO A 15 -23.71 8.69 8.49
N ILE A 16 -24.14 7.86 7.53
CA ILE A 16 -24.87 8.30 6.34
C ILE A 16 -26.21 9.00 6.66
N GLY A 17 -26.75 8.80 7.86
CA GLY A 17 -27.96 9.45 8.35
C GLY A 17 -27.75 10.83 8.95
N THR A 18 -26.52 11.31 9.11
CA THR A 18 -26.25 12.65 9.66
C THR A 18 -26.37 13.74 8.61
N ILE A 19 -26.67 14.99 9.03
CA ILE A 19 -26.94 16.11 8.11
C ILE A 19 -25.74 16.43 7.23
N ARG A 20 -24.53 16.37 7.77
CA ARG A 20 -23.28 16.72 7.04
C ARG A 20 -22.45 15.50 6.70
N THR A 21 -23.10 14.36 6.42
CA THR A 21 -22.38 13.15 6.04
C THR A 21 -21.69 13.30 4.69
N ASP A 22 -20.44 12.88 4.62
CA ASP A 22 -19.67 12.63 3.39
C ASP A 22 -20.07 11.31 2.71
N GLY A 23 -20.81 10.44 3.44
CA GLY A 23 -21.11 9.08 2.99
C GLY A 23 -21.95 8.98 1.72
N LYS A 24 -22.88 9.92 1.50
CA LYS A 24 -23.74 9.91 0.29
C LYS A 24 -22.93 10.22 -0.96
N GLU A 25 -22.12 11.27 -0.91
CA GLU A 25 -21.29 11.68 -2.00
C GLU A 25 -20.23 10.58 -2.30
N ASN A 26 -19.55 10.11 -1.28
CA ASN A 26 -18.55 9.05 -1.42
C ASN A 26 -19.14 7.78 -2.06
N LEU A 27 -20.34 7.37 -1.66
CA LEU A 27 -21.01 6.19 -2.21
C LEU A 27 -21.42 6.39 -3.67
N ILE A 28 -22.09 7.49 -3.98
CA ILE A 28 -22.61 7.76 -5.31
C ILE A 28 -21.47 7.86 -6.31
N THR A 29 -20.45 8.63 -5.99
CA THR A 29 -19.29 8.80 -6.88
C THR A 29 -18.48 7.51 -7.01
N ALA A 30 -18.35 6.72 -5.96
CA ALA A 30 -17.71 5.40 -6.07
C ALA A 30 -18.45 4.47 -7.05
N ILE A 31 -19.79 4.49 -7.06
CA ILE A 31 -20.61 3.72 -8.00
C ILE A 31 -20.44 4.27 -9.43
N GLU A 32 -20.43 5.58 -9.59
CA GLU A 32 -20.20 6.22 -10.89
C GLU A 32 -18.84 5.80 -11.45
N ILE A 33 -17.76 5.91 -10.68
CA ILE A 33 -16.42 5.47 -11.08
C ILE A 33 -16.41 3.97 -11.43
N ALA A 34 -17.06 3.13 -10.61
CA ALA A 34 -17.11 1.70 -10.86
C ALA A 34 -17.87 1.33 -12.15
N SER A 35 -18.84 2.12 -12.54
CA SER A 35 -19.65 1.91 -13.77
C SER A 35 -19.01 2.50 -15.02
N ALA A 36 -18.06 3.44 -14.85
CA ALA A 36 -17.48 4.21 -15.95
C ALA A 36 -16.69 3.32 -16.94
N LYS A 37 -16.97 3.51 -18.24
CA LYS A 37 -16.35 2.75 -19.32
C LYS A 37 -15.81 3.67 -20.41
N LYS A 38 -14.72 3.23 -21.02
CA LYS A 38 -14.16 3.80 -22.25
C LYS A 38 -13.96 2.67 -23.25
N ASN A 39 -14.50 2.81 -24.46
CA ASN A 39 -14.45 1.76 -25.48
C ASN A 39 -14.98 0.41 -24.98
N LYS A 40 -16.09 0.41 -24.28
CA LYS A 40 -16.75 -0.76 -23.67
C LYS A 40 -15.97 -1.46 -22.55
N LYS A 41 -14.79 -0.97 -22.17
CA LYS A 41 -14.00 -1.50 -21.06
C LYS A 41 -14.09 -0.58 -19.86
N PRO A 42 -14.07 -1.12 -18.61
CA PRO A 42 -13.99 -0.29 -17.43
C PRO A 42 -12.76 0.63 -17.49
N ILE A 43 -12.92 1.89 -17.09
CA ILE A 43 -11.80 2.83 -17.01
C ILE A 43 -10.84 2.39 -15.90
N VAL A 44 -11.36 2.03 -14.73
CA VAL A 44 -10.58 1.53 -13.59
C VAL A 44 -10.58 0.01 -13.62
N GLN A 45 -9.41 -0.62 -13.67
CA GLN A 45 -9.23 -2.07 -13.72
C GLN A 45 -8.36 -2.57 -12.57
N GLU A 46 -8.56 -1.98 -11.41
CA GLU A 46 -7.76 -2.24 -10.21
C GLU A 46 -8.58 -2.07 -8.94
N VAL A 47 -7.96 -2.40 -7.82
CA VAL A 47 -8.52 -2.14 -6.49
C VAL A 47 -8.14 -0.72 -6.09
N ALA A 48 -9.14 0.10 -5.80
CA ALA A 48 -8.99 1.51 -5.47
C ALA A 48 -9.78 1.88 -4.22
N ILE A 49 -9.41 2.99 -3.60
CA ILE A 49 -10.15 3.64 -2.51
C ILE A 49 -10.63 4.99 -3.03
N TYR A 50 -11.93 5.23 -2.96
CA TYR A 50 -12.49 6.55 -3.21
C TYR A 50 -12.89 7.19 -1.90
N PHE A 51 -12.37 8.38 -1.64
CA PHE A 51 -12.67 9.14 -0.45
C PHE A 51 -12.39 10.62 -0.68
N GLU A 52 -13.27 11.50 -0.23
CA GLU A 52 -13.10 12.96 -0.28
C GLU A 52 -12.60 13.45 -1.65
N TYR A 53 -13.42 13.23 -2.67
CA TYR A 53 -13.19 13.64 -4.06
C TYR A 53 -11.97 13.01 -4.77
N GLN A 54 -11.27 12.09 -4.12
CA GLN A 54 -10.04 11.50 -4.65
C GLN A 54 -10.16 9.98 -4.80
N LEU A 55 -9.71 9.46 -5.95
CA LEU A 55 -9.55 8.03 -6.18
C LEU A 55 -8.07 7.65 -6.04
N TYR A 56 -7.78 6.77 -5.11
CA TYR A 56 -6.43 6.29 -4.82
C TYR A 56 -6.26 4.82 -5.18
N ARG A 57 -5.05 4.41 -5.57
CA ARG A 57 -4.71 2.99 -5.67
C ARG A 57 -4.64 2.37 -4.28
N ALA A 58 -5.43 1.32 -4.00
CA ALA A 58 -5.62 0.82 -2.64
C ALA A 58 -4.32 0.40 -1.94
N ASN A 59 -3.40 -0.27 -2.64
CA ASN A 59 -2.13 -0.71 -2.06
C ASN A 59 -1.04 0.38 -2.00
N ARG A 60 -1.38 1.62 -2.37
CA ARG A 60 -0.51 2.81 -2.27
C ARG A 60 -1.07 3.87 -1.32
N THR A 61 -2.13 3.52 -0.61
CA THR A 61 -2.92 4.45 0.20
C THR A 61 -2.80 4.10 1.67
N THR A 62 -2.65 5.11 2.49
CA THR A 62 -2.60 5.00 3.95
C THR A 62 -3.68 5.88 4.56
N LYS A 63 -4.35 5.39 5.60
CA LYS A 63 -5.23 6.22 6.41
C LYS A 63 -4.38 7.11 7.31
N ILE A 64 -4.56 8.42 7.19
CA ILE A 64 -3.75 9.43 7.89
C ILE A 64 -4.52 10.13 9.02
N SER A 65 -5.85 10.15 8.94
CA SER A 65 -6.69 10.75 9.98
C SER A 65 -7.92 9.90 10.23
N THR A 66 -8.42 9.96 11.48
CA THR A 66 -9.69 9.38 11.91
C THR A 66 -10.76 10.45 12.20
N GLU A 67 -10.38 11.72 12.15
CA GLU A 67 -11.25 12.85 12.54
C GLU A 67 -11.53 13.77 11.34
N ASP A 68 -10.57 13.91 10.41
CA ASP A 68 -10.72 14.77 9.24
C ASP A 68 -11.41 14.03 8.10
N PHE A 69 -12.10 14.78 7.24
CA PHE A 69 -12.67 14.23 6.02
C PHE A 69 -11.57 13.73 5.07
N GLU A 70 -10.44 14.42 4.97
CA GLU A 70 -9.24 13.94 4.25
C GLU A 70 -8.55 12.79 4.99
N ALA A 71 -9.24 11.67 5.13
CA ALA A 71 -8.81 10.54 5.94
C ALA A 71 -7.73 9.68 5.28
N PHE A 72 -7.56 9.75 3.96
CA PHE A 72 -6.65 8.90 3.19
C PHE A 72 -5.67 9.72 2.36
N LYS A 73 -4.46 9.19 2.19
CA LYS A 73 -3.43 9.79 1.33
C LYS A 73 -2.56 8.75 0.68
N SER A 74 -2.14 9.04 -0.55
CA SER A 74 -1.13 8.29 -1.28
C SER A 74 0.11 9.17 -1.42
N PHE A 75 1.18 8.84 -0.68
CA PHE A 75 2.39 9.67 -0.64
C PHE A 75 3.28 9.48 -1.86
N ASN A 76 3.32 8.26 -2.39
CA ASN A 76 4.28 7.83 -3.41
C ASN A 76 3.61 7.43 -4.73
N TYR A 77 2.37 7.79 -4.90
CA TYR A 77 1.63 7.50 -6.13
C TYR A 77 0.58 8.58 -6.38
N PRO A 78 0.44 9.08 -7.60
CA PRO A 78 -0.57 10.08 -7.90
C PRO A 78 -1.98 9.50 -7.78
N THR A 79 -2.95 10.38 -7.58
CA THR A 79 -4.38 10.02 -7.62
C THR A 79 -4.75 9.44 -8.98
N LEU A 80 -5.65 8.47 -8.98
CA LEU A 80 -6.16 7.82 -10.19
C LEU A 80 -7.27 8.62 -10.85
N ALA A 81 -8.04 9.35 -10.05
CA ALA A 81 -9.05 10.30 -10.50
C ALA A 81 -9.36 11.33 -9.42
N GLU A 82 -9.91 12.45 -9.85
CA GLU A 82 -10.44 13.52 -9.00
C GLU A 82 -11.88 13.80 -9.41
N ALA A 83 -12.78 13.80 -8.43
CA ALA A 83 -14.18 14.17 -8.62
C ALA A 83 -14.37 15.67 -8.37
N GLY A 84 -14.99 16.33 -9.31
CA GLY A 84 -15.42 17.71 -9.26
C GLY A 84 -16.79 17.82 -9.89
N ILE A 85 -17.01 18.78 -10.80
CA ILE A 85 -18.20 18.81 -11.66
C ILE A 85 -18.24 17.55 -12.53
N ASP A 86 -17.06 17.16 -13.03
CA ASP A 86 -16.82 15.92 -13.77
C ASP A 86 -15.72 15.11 -13.10
N ILE A 87 -15.68 13.80 -13.34
CA ILE A 87 -14.61 12.93 -12.87
C ILE A 87 -13.44 12.99 -13.85
N LYS A 88 -12.31 13.53 -13.40
CA LYS A 88 -11.07 13.63 -14.17
C LYS A 88 -10.17 12.44 -13.90
N TYR A 89 -10.05 11.54 -14.87
CA TYR A 89 -9.19 10.34 -14.76
C TYR A 89 -7.74 10.63 -15.16
N ASN A 90 -6.80 10.20 -14.33
CA ASN A 90 -5.38 10.20 -14.63
C ASN A 90 -4.99 8.91 -15.37
N TYR A 91 -5.21 8.90 -16.67
CA TYR A 91 -4.99 7.73 -17.52
C TYR A 91 -3.56 7.19 -17.50
N GLN A 92 -2.57 8.03 -17.22
CA GLN A 92 -1.16 7.60 -17.13
C GLN A 92 -0.89 6.77 -15.87
N SER A 93 -1.68 6.99 -14.84
CA SER A 93 -1.54 6.31 -13.55
C SER A 93 -2.43 5.07 -13.42
N LEU A 94 -3.42 4.92 -14.28
CA LEU A 94 -4.33 3.77 -14.24
C LEU A 94 -3.65 2.50 -14.76
N LEU A 95 -3.92 1.36 -14.11
CA LEU A 95 -3.50 0.06 -14.62
C LEU A 95 -4.36 -0.33 -15.83
N THR A 96 -3.68 -0.63 -16.93
CA THR A 96 -4.28 -1.30 -18.08
C THR A 96 -3.99 -2.79 -17.99
N ASN A 97 -5.03 -3.59 -17.83
CA ASN A 97 -4.88 -5.03 -17.77
C ASN A 97 -4.96 -5.63 -19.17
N THR A 98 -3.87 -6.29 -19.57
CA THR A 98 -3.78 -7.05 -20.82
C THR A 98 -4.02 -8.55 -20.62
N ASN A 99 -4.08 -9.02 -19.38
CA ASN A 99 -4.24 -10.44 -19.05
C ASN A 99 -5.71 -10.79 -18.88
N GLU A 100 -6.14 -11.85 -19.55
CA GLU A 100 -7.51 -12.39 -19.44
C GLU A 100 -7.73 -13.21 -18.17
N LYS A 101 -6.65 -13.65 -17.48
CA LYS A 101 -6.75 -14.49 -16.30
C LYS A 101 -6.58 -13.70 -15.02
N VAL A 102 -7.54 -13.86 -14.13
CA VAL A 102 -7.49 -13.33 -12.76
C VAL A 102 -6.76 -14.32 -11.86
N PHE A 103 -5.72 -13.83 -11.18
CA PHE A 103 -4.99 -14.65 -10.20
C PHE A 103 -5.43 -14.29 -8.79
N TYR A 104 -5.85 -15.31 -8.04
CA TYR A 104 -6.19 -15.19 -6.63
C TYR A 104 -5.05 -15.72 -5.76
N PHE A 105 -4.62 -14.90 -4.84
CA PHE A 105 -3.65 -15.27 -3.81
C PHE A 105 -4.38 -15.26 -2.46
N SER A 106 -4.78 -16.44 -2.01
CA SER A 106 -5.53 -16.61 -0.75
C SER A 106 -4.64 -17.00 0.43
N LYS A 107 -3.37 -17.30 0.17
CA LYS A 107 -2.42 -17.68 1.22
C LYS A 107 -1.33 -16.61 1.32
N PHE A 108 -1.06 -16.21 2.55
CA PHE A 108 0.06 -15.34 2.88
C PHE A 108 1.17 -16.18 3.52
N GLU A 109 2.40 -15.86 3.18
CA GLU A 109 3.56 -16.42 3.88
C GLU A 109 3.68 -15.74 5.24
N ASN A 110 3.76 -16.54 6.30
CA ASN A 110 3.87 -16.05 7.68
C ASN A 110 5.29 -16.17 8.25
N ALA A 111 6.21 -16.77 7.48
CA ALA A 111 7.62 -16.88 7.85
C ALA A 111 8.40 -15.59 7.52
N ILE A 112 7.78 -14.45 7.75
CA ILE A 112 8.33 -13.12 7.51
C ILE A 112 8.51 -12.43 8.86
N GLU A 113 9.66 -11.82 9.07
CA GLU A 113 9.96 -11.01 10.24
C GLU A 113 10.18 -9.56 9.86
N ILE A 114 9.63 -8.64 10.64
CA ILE A 114 9.81 -7.19 10.47
C ILE A 114 10.71 -6.72 11.61
N ILE A 115 11.84 -6.14 11.25
CA ILE A 115 12.82 -5.63 12.19
C ILE A 115 12.93 -4.12 12.05
N TYR A 116 12.58 -3.43 13.12
CA TYR A 116 12.76 -1.99 13.21
C TYR A 116 14.16 -1.69 13.77
N LEU A 117 15.00 -1.02 12.99
CA LEU A 117 16.34 -0.64 13.43
C LEU A 117 16.28 0.63 14.29
N PHE A 118 16.91 0.58 15.45
CA PHE A 118 17.02 1.71 16.38
C PHE A 118 18.43 1.81 16.98
N PRO A 119 18.87 3.00 17.37
CA PRO A 119 20.16 3.18 18.05
C PRO A 119 20.22 2.37 19.34
N GLY A 120 21.33 1.64 19.55
CA GLY A 120 21.52 0.81 20.76
C GLY A 120 20.93 -0.60 20.66
N MET A 121 20.44 -1.01 19.49
CA MET A 121 19.96 -2.38 19.27
C MET A 121 21.05 -3.42 19.58
N ASP A 122 20.65 -4.52 20.24
CA ASP A 122 21.55 -5.65 20.47
C ASP A 122 21.64 -6.54 19.24
N TYR A 123 22.79 -6.49 18.59
CA TYR A 123 23.05 -7.28 17.36
C TYR A 123 23.18 -8.80 17.63
N VAL A 124 23.39 -9.24 18.87
CA VAL A 124 23.40 -10.67 19.21
C VAL A 124 21.98 -11.23 19.18
N LEU A 125 21.02 -10.47 19.69
CA LEU A 125 19.61 -10.85 19.58
C LEU A 125 19.14 -10.84 18.14
N LEU A 126 19.54 -9.84 17.37
CA LEU A 126 19.25 -9.77 15.93
C LEU A 126 19.80 -10.99 15.19
N GLU A 127 21.05 -11.37 15.43
CA GLU A 127 21.67 -12.54 14.80
C GLU A 127 20.89 -13.82 15.08
N LYS A 128 20.43 -14.01 16.32
CA LYS A 128 19.60 -15.17 16.69
C LYS A 128 18.29 -15.21 15.90
N GLN A 129 17.62 -14.08 15.76
CA GLN A 129 16.39 -13.97 14.95
C GLN A 129 16.69 -14.29 13.49
N LEU A 130 17.73 -13.69 12.91
CA LEU A 130 18.12 -13.90 11.52
C LEU A 130 18.54 -15.34 11.22
N SER A 131 19.13 -16.03 12.20
CA SER A 131 19.55 -17.43 12.07
C SER A 131 18.41 -18.44 12.16
N SER A 132 17.24 -18.04 12.61
CA SER A 132 16.09 -18.93 12.77
C SER A 132 15.67 -19.56 11.43
N SER A 133 15.61 -20.88 11.38
CA SER A 133 15.12 -21.63 10.20
C SER A 133 13.63 -21.38 9.89
N LYS A 134 12.88 -20.85 10.85
CA LYS A 134 11.47 -20.49 10.69
C LYS A 134 11.28 -19.20 9.88
N VAL A 135 12.31 -18.35 9.79
CA VAL A 135 12.24 -17.08 9.05
C VAL A 135 12.76 -17.27 7.63
N ARG A 136 11.94 -16.96 6.65
CA ARG A 136 12.26 -17.05 5.22
C ARG A 136 12.51 -15.68 4.57
N ALA A 137 11.91 -14.64 5.14
CA ALA A 137 12.10 -13.29 4.66
C ALA A 137 12.17 -12.29 5.82
N LEU A 138 12.85 -11.19 5.57
CA LEU A 138 13.08 -10.10 6.51
C LEU A 138 12.70 -8.79 5.85
N VAL A 139 11.97 -7.96 6.57
CA VAL A 139 11.73 -6.57 6.21
C VAL A 139 12.45 -5.70 7.24
N LEU A 140 13.51 -5.05 6.80
CA LEU A 140 14.27 -4.12 7.63
C LEU A 140 13.67 -2.73 7.49
N LEU A 141 13.11 -2.20 8.57
CA LEU A 141 12.71 -0.81 8.69
C LEU A 141 13.94 -0.02 9.13
N THR A 142 14.64 0.55 8.14
CA THR A 142 15.90 1.27 8.34
C THR A 142 15.66 2.73 8.72
N PHE A 143 16.74 3.51 8.90
CA PHE A 143 16.61 4.92 9.25
C PHE A 143 16.02 5.75 8.10
N GLY A 144 15.59 6.97 8.39
CA GLY A 144 14.81 7.81 7.47
C GLY A 144 15.37 7.93 6.05
N ALA A 145 16.68 8.01 5.88
CA ALA A 145 17.33 8.06 4.56
C ALA A 145 17.54 6.66 3.91
N GLY A 146 17.02 5.60 4.51
CA GLY A 146 17.24 4.23 4.02
C GLY A 146 18.59 3.64 4.43
N ASN A 147 19.37 4.32 5.27
CA ASN A 147 20.63 3.84 5.78
C ASN A 147 20.44 2.93 7.00
N ALA A 148 21.47 2.12 7.28
CA ALA A 148 21.49 1.17 8.38
C ALA A 148 22.84 1.26 9.13
N PRO A 149 22.95 0.65 10.32
CA PRO A 149 24.21 0.60 11.04
C PRO A 149 25.33 -0.04 10.21
N THR A 150 26.55 0.52 10.33
CA THR A 150 27.76 -0.02 9.66
C THR A 150 28.53 -1.01 10.54
N ASN A 151 27.94 -1.45 11.65
CA ASN A 151 28.54 -2.40 12.55
C ASN A 151 28.84 -3.73 11.84
N LYS A 152 30.07 -4.25 11.99
CA LYS A 152 30.50 -5.49 11.33
C LYS A 152 29.66 -6.71 11.69
N LYS A 153 29.19 -6.83 12.94
CA LYS A 153 28.31 -7.94 13.36
C LYS A 153 26.97 -7.86 12.67
N PHE A 154 26.37 -6.66 12.60
CA PHE A 154 25.11 -6.44 11.89
C PHE A 154 25.24 -6.83 10.40
N LEU A 155 26.26 -6.29 9.72
CA LEU A 155 26.47 -6.57 8.29
C LEU A 155 26.70 -8.06 8.04
N LYS A 156 27.49 -8.72 8.91
CA LYS A 156 27.73 -10.17 8.78
C LYS A 156 26.49 -11.01 9.00
N SER A 157 25.61 -10.60 9.92
CA SER A 157 24.33 -11.28 10.16
C SER A 157 23.39 -11.17 8.94
N ILE A 158 23.34 -10.01 8.30
CA ILE A 158 22.57 -9.81 7.06
C ILE A 158 23.17 -10.64 5.90
N GLU A 159 24.49 -10.61 5.72
CA GLU A 159 25.19 -11.40 4.71
C GLU A 159 24.90 -12.91 4.88
N ASN A 160 24.98 -13.42 6.10
CA ASN A 160 24.68 -14.81 6.42
C ASN A 160 23.21 -15.15 6.11
N ALA A 161 22.27 -14.25 6.44
CA ALA A 161 20.86 -14.44 6.13
C ALA A 161 20.63 -14.55 4.62
N VAL A 162 21.18 -13.63 3.83
CA VAL A 162 21.09 -13.65 2.37
C VAL A 162 21.74 -14.90 1.78
N SER A 163 22.95 -15.25 2.26
CA SER A 163 23.69 -16.44 1.79
C SER A 163 22.95 -17.75 2.11
N SER A 164 22.13 -17.77 3.18
CA SER A 164 21.26 -18.91 3.51
C SER A 164 19.95 -18.96 2.69
N GLY A 165 19.79 -18.07 1.71
CA GLY A 165 18.64 -18.03 0.81
C GLY A 165 17.43 -17.24 1.36
N LYS A 166 17.60 -16.45 2.41
CA LYS A 166 16.53 -15.58 2.92
C LYS A 166 16.38 -14.33 2.06
N ILE A 167 15.15 -13.88 1.88
CA ILE A 167 14.86 -12.63 1.20
C ILE A 167 15.00 -11.49 2.22
N VAL A 168 15.82 -10.49 1.92
CA VAL A 168 15.95 -9.30 2.76
C VAL A 168 15.47 -8.09 1.97
N VAL A 169 14.47 -7.41 2.53
CA VAL A 169 13.88 -6.20 1.96
C VAL A 169 14.25 -5.04 2.86
N ASN A 170 14.93 -4.04 2.28
CA ASN A 170 15.19 -2.77 2.98
C ASN A 170 14.07 -1.78 2.66
N THR A 171 13.50 -1.18 3.69
CA THR A 171 12.51 -0.12 3.55
C THR A 171 12.74 0.95 4.62
N THR A 172 12.31 2.16 4.34
CA THR A 172 12.35 3.26 5.31
C THR A 172 10.95 3.52 5.87
N PRO A 173 10.81 3.92 7.14
CA PRO A 173 9.54 4.31 7.71
C PRO A 173 9.03 5.66 7.18
N VAL A 174 9.88 6.40 6.46
CA VAL A 174 9.55 7.74 5.98
C VAL A 174 8.79 7.65 4.66
N SER A 175 7.51 7.97 4.70
CA SER A 175 6.58 7.81 3.56
C SER A 175 6.66 8.91 2.50
N TYR A 176 7.33 10.03 2.78
CA TYR A 176 7.37 11.22 1.91
C TYR A 176 8.71 11.46 1.19
N THR A 177 9.69 10.61 1.38
CA THR A 177 11.04 10.80 0.81
C THR A 177 11.35 9.91 -0.40
N HIS A 178 10.38 9.13 -0.84
CA HIS A 178 10.63 8.18 -1.95
C HIS A 178 9.51 8.18 -2.96
#